data_31ec34f5bfd4b4c89a1391dc6200594e
#
_entry.id   31ec34f5bfd4b4c89a1391dc6200594e
#
_cell.length_a   1.000
_cell.length_b   1.000
_cell.length_c   1.000
_cell.angle_alpha   90.00
_cell.angle_beta   90.00
_cell.angle_gamma   90.00
#
_symmetry.space_group_name_H-M   'P 1'
#
loop_
_entity.id
_entity.type
_entity.pdbx_description
1 polymer ?
#
loop_
_entity_poly.entity_id
_entity_poly.type
_entity_poly.pdbx_seq_one_letter_code
_entity_poly.pdbx_strand_id
1 'polypeptide(L)'
;MLKPLLIGASLAALLAGCSSHPAQPLDQRLLGEWQGTRDKNGPCQFFTWNSSFRADGRFEISFFADEQRTRLIQTERGTWTAHYGKNHLTTDGVKTTEVYDYRFVDADTVEYVSIKADPTADCQADYRFTEHRVGR
;
A
#
# COMPACT_ATOMS: atom_id res chain seq x y z
N MET A 1 51.69 -16.32 -53.57
CA MET A 1 51.73 -16.17 -52.10
C MET A 1 50.45 -15.50 -51.65
N LEU A 2 49.50 -16.28 -51.20
CA LEU A 2 48.25 -15.74 -50.65
C LEU A 2 48.35 -15.63 -49.10
N LYS A 3 48.16 -14.42 -48.57
CA LYS A 3 48.03 -14.19 -47.12
C LYS A 3 46.57 -14.43 -46.70
N PRO A 4 46.32 -15.24 -45.70
CA PRO A 4 44.97 -15.32 -45.14
C PRO A 4 44.65 -14.10 -44.23
N LEU A 5 43.54 -13.44 -44.51
CA LEU A 5 42.97 -12.42 -43.66
C LEU A 5 42.27 -13.11 -42.47
N LEU A 6 42.76 -12.82 -41.27
CA LEU A 6 42.08 -13.21 -40.02
C LEU A 6 40.99 -12.17 -39.71
N ILE A 7 39.73 -12.55 -39.85
CA ILE A 7 38.58 -11.77 -39.42
C ILE A 7 38.35 -12.08 -37.95
N GLY A 8 38.74 -11.14 -37.09
CA GLY A 8 38.43 -11.20 -35.68
C GLY A 8 36.95 -10.82 -35.43
N ALA A 9 36.15 -11.78 -35.05
CA ALA A 9 34.79 -11.53 -34.58
C ALA A 9 34.82 -11.08 -33.13
N SER A 10 34.62 -9.77 -32.90
CA SER A 10 34.43 -9.22 -31.57
C SER A 10 33.02 -9.54 -31.05
N LEU A 11 32.93 -10.47 -30.12
CA LEU A 11 31.71 -10.81 -29.43
C LEU A 11 31.45 -9.73 -28.35
N ALA A 12 30.58 -8.75 -28.63
CA ALA A 12 30.13 -7.77 -27.65
C ALA A 12 29.14 -8.46 -26.71
N ALA A 13 29.58 -8.80 -25.52
CA ALA A 13 28.70 -9.28 -24.44
C ALA A 13 27.87 -8.12 -23.92
N LEU A 14 26.58 -8.10 -24.26
CA LEU A 14 25.59 -7.21 -23.66
C LEU A 14 25.33 -7.70 -22.23
N LEU A 15 25.96 -7.06 -21.25
CA LEU A 15 25.61 -7.19 -19.83
C LEU A 15 24.29 -6.47 -19.63
N ALA A 16 23.19 -7.21 -19.75
CA ALA A 16 21.89 -6.76 -19.25
C ALA A 16 21.99 -6.66 -17.72
N GLY A 17 22.32 -5.48 -17.22
CA GLY A 17 22.29 -5.19 -15.81
C GLY A 17 20.84 -5.27 -15.31
N CYS A 18 20.49 -6.36 -14.63
CA CYS A 18 19.28 -6.40 -13.83
C CYS A 18 19.44 -5.38 -12.71
N SER A 19 18.84 -4.20 -12.85
CA SER A 19 18.71 -3.25 -11.76
C SER A 19 17.75 -3.83 -10.75
N SER A 20 18.25 -4.60 -9.78
CA SER A 20 17.49 -5.03 -8.62
C SER A 20 17.28 -3.79 -7.73
N HIS A 21 16.13 -3.13 -7.86
CA HIS A 21 15.71 -2.16 -6.85
C HIS A 21 15.54 -2.92 -5.53
N PRO A 22 16.04 -2.39 -4.42
CA PRO A 22 15.80 -3.02 -3.13
C PRO A 22 14.29 -3.12 -2.91
N ALA A 23 13.82 -4.32 -2.51
CA ALA A 23 12.41 -4.54 -2.22
C ALA A 23 11.97 -3.56 -1.15
N GLN A 24 10.83 -2.88 -1.35
CA GLN A 24 10.25 -2.00 -0.35
C GLN A 24 9.85 -2.83 0.88
N PRO A 25 10.09 -2.33 2.10
CA PRO A 25 9.79 -3.08 3.30
C PRO A 25 8.27 -3.25 3.47
N LEU A 26 7.81 -4.49 3.52
CA LEU A 26 6.42 -4.87 3.74
C LEU A 26 6.32 -5.73 5.00
N ASP A 27 5.42 -5.38 5.90
CA ASP A 27 5.06 -6.28 7.00
C ASP A 27 4.12 -7.36 6.44
N GLN A 28 4.62 -8.59 6.37
CA GLN A 28 3.89 -9.74 5.81
C GLN A 28 2.58 -10.03 6.55
N ARG A 29 2.46 -9.59 7.80
CA ARG A 29 1.24 -9.75 8.61
C ARG A 29 0.09 -8.87 8.13
N LEU A 30 0.39 -7.76 7.42
CA LEU A 30 -0.62 -6.87 6.85
C LEU A 30 -1.16 -7.35 5.50
N LEU A 31 -0.51 -8.32 4.84
CA LEU A 31 -0.98 -8.83 3.56
C LEU A 31 -2.38 -9.43 3.67
N GLY A 32 -3.22 -9.17 2.69
CA GLY A 32 -4.57 -9.72 2.56
C GLY A 32 -5.66 -8.67 2.53
N GLU A 33 -6.87 -9.13 2.81
CA GLU A 33 -8.10 -8.34 2.78
C GLU A 33 -8.55 -7.99 4.19
N TRP A 34 -8.92 -6.73 4.39
CA TRP A 34 -9.30 -6.19 5.69
C TRP A 34 -10.58 -5.37 5.58
N GLN A 35 -11.29 -5.24 6.67
CA GLN A 35 -12.47 -4.40 6.77
C GLN A 35 -12.42 -3.54 8.01
N GLY A 36 -12.83 -2.28 7.86
CA GLY A 36 -12.97 -1.35 8.94
C GLY A 36 -14.34 -0.69 8.98
N THR A 37 -14.69 -0.19 10.16
CA THR A 37 -15.91 0.59 10.42
C THR A 37 -15.53 1.74 11.33
N ARG A 38 -16.04 2.93 11.06
CA ARG A 38 -15.86 4.08 11.93
C ARG A 38 -17.13 4.42 12.69
N ASP A 39 -17.01 5.26 13.69
CA ASP A 39 -18.15 5.89 14.32
C ASP A 39 -18.84 6.86 13.35
N LYS A 40 -20.16 6.79 13.25
CA LYS A 40 -20.98 7.68 12.41
C LYS A 40 -20.78 9.16 12.70
N ASN A 41 -20.45 9.49 13.93
CA ASN A 41 -20.22 10.86 14.37
C ASN A 41 -18.75 11.28 14.30
N GLY A 42 -17.89 10.43 13.72
CA GLY A 42 -16.47 10.72 13.55
C GLY A 42 -16.18 11.74 12.45
N PRO A 43 -14.92 12.15 12.30
CA PRO A 43 -14.50 13.24 11.41
C PRO A 43 -14.53 12.89 9.91
N CYS A 44 -14.69 11.62 9.54
CA CYS A 44 -14.65 11.17 8.16
C CYS A 44 -16.05 11.03 7.57
N GLN A 45 -16.22 11.27 6.27
CA GLN A 45 -17.52 11.20 5.58
C GLN A 45 -17.96 9.77 5.25
N PHE A 46 -17.01 8.85 5.08
CA PHE A 46 -17.30 7.42 4.86
C PHE A 46 -17.67 6.72 6.17
N PHE A 47 -18.32 5.57 6.07
CA PHE A 47 -18.76 4.81 7.24
C PHE A 47 -18.03 3.48 7.39
N THR A 48 -17.79 2.77 6.30
CA THR A 48 -17.07 1.51 6.27
C THR A 48 -16.07 1.50 5.11
N TRP A 49 -15.09 0.60 5.17
CA TRP A 49 -14.16 0.41 4.05
C TRP A 49 -13.67 -1.03 3.96
N ASN A 50 -13.21 -1.39 2.78
CA ASN A 50 -12.45 -2.60 2.52
C ASN A 50 -11.05 -2.19 2.09
N SER A 51 -10.02 -2.80 2.68
CA SER A 51 -8.62 -2.59 2.32
C SER A 51 -8.02 -3.88 1.77
N SER A 52 -7.18 -3.77 0.77
CA SER A 52 -6.38 -4.85 0.22
C SER A 52 -4.92 -4.45 0.19
N PHE A 53 -4.04 -5.21 0.85
CA PHE A 53 -2.60 -5.00 0.84
C PHE A 53 -1.93 -6.18 0.15
N ARG A 54 -1.23 -5.92 -0.97
CA ARG A 54 -0.64 -6.95 -1.82
C ARG A 54 0.86 -7.03 -1.67
N ALA A 55 1.41 -8.22 -1.91
CA ALA A 55 2.85 -8.48 -1.83
C ALA A 55 3.68 -7.74 -2.89
N ASP A 56 3.04 -7.24 -3.96
CA ASP A 56 3.67 -6.39 -4.97
C ASP A 56 3.86 -4.94 -4.51
N GLY A 57 3.50 -4.60 -3.27
CA GLY A 57 3.58 -3.25 -2.72
C GLY A 57 2.42 -2.34 -3.16
N ARG A 58 1.37 -2.89 -3.75
CA ARG A 58 0.16 -2.14 -4.11
C ARG A 58 -0.92 -2.31 -3.04
N PHE A 59 -1.68 -1.25 -2.81
CA PHE A 59 -2.89 -1.29 -2.00
C PHE A 59 -4.11 -0.80 -2.79
N GLU A 60 -5.26 -1.21 -2.31
CA GLU A 60 -6.55 -0.67 -2.72
C GLU A 60 -7.44 -0.50 -1.50
N ILE A 61 -8.13 0.63 -1.37
CA ILE A 61 -9.10 0.88 -0.31
C ILE A 61 -10.37 1.42 -0.95
N SER A 62 -11.49 0.74 -0.68
CA SER A 62 -12.83 1.17 -1.12
C SER A 62 -13.62 1.65 0.08
N PHE A 63 -14.14 2.87 0.00
CA PHE A 63 -14.90 3.54 1.06
C PHE A 63 -16.38 3.55 0.73
N PHE A 64 -17.21 3.26 1.73
CA PHE A 64 -18.66 3.13 1.59
C PHE A 64 -19.40 4.04 2.58
N ALA A 65 -20.60 4.48 2.16
CA ALA A 65 -21.48 5.33 2.96
C ALA A 65 -22.40 4.54 3.89
N ASP A 66 -22.37 3.20 3.85
CA ASP A 66 -23.28 2.31 4.59
C ASP A 66 -22.55 1.12 5.24
N GLU A 67 -23.22 0.52 6.23
CA GLU A 67 -22.69 -0.65 6.94
C GLU A 67 -22.56 -1.89 6.04
N GLN A 68 -23.46 -2.04 5.08
CA GLN A 68 -23.55 -3.19 4.20
C GLN A 68 -22.53 -3.16 3.06
N ARG A 69 -21.76 -2.05 2.95
CA ARG A 69 -20.77 -1.84 1.87
C ARG A 69 -21.37 -1.94 0.47
N THR A 70 -22.57 -1.36 0.30
CA THR A 70 -23.30 -1.36 -0.98
C THR A 70 -23.23 -0.01 -1.69
N ARG A 71 -23.04 1.10 -0.95
CA ARG A 71 -22.97 2.45 -1.49
C ARG A 71 -21.52 2.94 -1.51
N LEU A 72 -20.83 2.60 -2.59
CA LEU A 72 -19.46 3.02 -2.81
C LEU A 72 -19.36 4.54 -2.94
N ILE A 73 -18.47 5.18 -2.17
CA ILE A 73 -18.12 6.60 -2.30
C ILE A 73 -16.96 6.76 -3.26
N GLN A 74 -15.84 6.08 -2.98
CA GLN A 74 -14.63 6.14 -3.80
C GLN A 74 -13.75 4.92 -3.55
N THR A 75 -12.84 4.67 -4.47
CA THR A 75 -11.76 3.70 -4.32
C THR A 75 -10.43 4.40 -4.51
N GLU A 76 -9.53 4.23 -3.57
CA GLU A 76 -8.15 4.70 -3.64
C GLU A 76 -7.22 3.53 -3.95
N ARG A 77 -6.19 3.79 -4.74
CA ARG A 77 -5.14 2.85 -5.08
C ARG A 77 -3.80 3.53 -4.97
N GLY A 78 -2.78 2.76 -4.66
CA GLY A 78 -1.44 3.30 -4.57
C GLY A 78 -0.41 2.27 -4.17
N THR A 79 0.68 2.75 -3.61
CA THR A 79 1.76 1.93 -3.07
C THR A 79 1.80 2.02 -1.55
N TRP A 80 2.21 0.93 -0.93
CA TRP A 80 2.36 0.88 0.52
C TRP A 80 3.69 0.31 0.94
N THR A 81 4.15 0.74 2.10
CA THR A 81 5.25 0.13 2.84
C THR A 81 4.88 0.04 4.31
N ALA A 82 5.37 -0.96 5.00
CA ALA A 82 5.14 -1.10 6.44
C ALA A 82 6.38 -1.65 7.12
N HIS A 83 6.90 -0.90 8.09
CA HIS A 83 8.15 -1.19 8.76
C HIS A 83 8.18 -0.52 10.13
N TYR A 84 8.62 -1.25 11.15
CA TYR A 84 8.72 -0.75 12.52
C TYR A 84 7.44 -0.09 13.06
N GLY A 85 6.29 -0.71 12.83
CA GLY A 85 5.00 -0.20 13.31
C GLY A 85 4.49 1.03 12.57
N LYS A 86 5.11 1.41 11.44
CA LYS A 86 4.65 2.51 10.60
C LYS A 86 4.23 2.01 9.23
N ASN A 87 3.00 2.31 8.86
CA ASN A 87 2.44 2.05 7.53
C ASN A 87 2.40 3.36 6.75
N HIS A 88 2.98 3.37 5.56
CA HIS A 88 3.00 4.49 4.65
C HIS A 88 2.15 4.17 3.43
N LEU A 89 1.19 5.01 3.12
CA LEU A 89 0.33 4.91 1.95
C LEU A 89 0.57 6.11 1.04
N THR A 90 0.93 5.83 -0.21
CA THR A 90 1.04 6.86 -1.24
C THR A 90 -0.02 6.58 -2.31
N THR A 91 -1.10 7.35 -2.27
CA THR A 91 -2.21 7.23 -3.22
C THR A 91 -1.79 7.75 -4.59
N ASP A 92 -2.15 7.04 -5.65
CA ASP A 92 -1.83 7.41 -7.02
C ASP A 92 -2.39 8.82 -7.33
N GLY A 93 -1.52 9.71 -7.83
CA GLY A 93 -1.86 11.10 -8.12
C GLY A 93 -1.84 12.05 -6.92
N VAL A 94 -1.60 11.55 -5.71
CA VAL A 94 -1.50 12.37 -4.48
C VAL A 94 -0.03 12.53 -4.11
N LYS A 95 0.39 13.77 -3.81
CA LYS A 95 1.79 14.07 -3.49
C LYS A 95 2.17 13.69 -2.06
N THR A 96 1.21 13.75 -1.14
CA THR A 96 1.44 13.48 0.28
C THR A 96 1.37 11.98 0.56
N THR A 97 2.41 11.43 1.16
CA THR A 97 2.36 10.09 1.74
C THR A 97 1.70 10.17 3.11
N GLU A 98 0.63 9.42 3.29
CA GLU A 98 -0.01 9.27 4.59
C GLU A 98 0.77 8.29 5.46
N VAL A 99 0.83 8.54 6.75
CA VAL A 99 1.56 7.72 7.72
C VAL A 99 0.63 7.35 8.86
N TYR A 100 0.59 6.05 9.16
CA TYR A 100 -0.17 5.48 10.26
C TYR A 100 0.77 4.71 11.19
N ASP A 101 0.68 4.95 12.49
CA ASP A 101 1.15 3.95 13.46
C ASP A 101 0.18 2.78 13.47
N TYR A 102 0.67 1.56 13.50
CA TYR A 102 -0.17 0.37 13.59
C TYR A 102 0.32 -0.61 14.64
N ARG A 103 -0.61 -1.33 15.21
CA ARG A 103 -0.37 -2.36 16.22
C ARG A 103 -1.33 -3.51 16.03
N PHE A 104 -0.82 -4.74 15.99
CA PHE A 104 -1.65 -5.94 16.01
C PHE A 104 -2.19 -6.19 17.41
N VAL A 105 -3.49 -6.32 17.56
CA VAL A 105 -4.17 -6.80 18.77
C VAL A 105 -4.11 -8.32 18.83
N ASP A 106 -4.34 -8.95 17.67
CA ASP A 106 -4.17 -10.37 17.40
C ASP A 106 -3.80 -10.56 15.91
N ALA A 107 -3.74 -11.80 15.44
CA ALA A 107 -3.34 -12.10 14.06
C ALA A 107 -4.27 -11.52 13.00
N ASP A 108 -5.53 -11.26 13.34
CA ASP A 108 -6.57 -10.82 12.41
C ASP A 108 -7.20 -9.47 12.79
N THR A 109 -6.59 -8.75 13.74
CA THR A 109 -7.06 -7.43 14.20
C THR A 109 -5.88 -6.47 14.31
N VAL A 110 -5.96 -5.34 13.62
CA VAL A 110 -4.95 -4.29 13.65
C VAL A 110 -5.57 -2.95 13.99
N GLU A 111 -4.93 -2.23 14.90
CA GLU A 111 -5.28 -0.85 15.26
C GLU A 111 -4.33 0.12 14.58
N TYR A 112 -4.89 1.21 14.06
CA TYR A 112 -4.16 2.29 13.41
C TYR A 112 -4.39 3.62 14.11
N VAL A 113 -3.36 4.47 14.05
CA VAL A 113 -3.44 5.89 14.41
C VAL A 113 -2.86 6.69 13.25
N SER A 114 -3.65 7.57 12.65
CA SER A 114 -3.17 8.48 11.62
C SER A 114 -2.21 9.50 12.24
N ILE A 115 -0.95 9.48 11.81
CA ILE A 115 0.08 10.44 12.25
C ILE A 115 0.19 11.59 11.26
N LYS A 116 0.14 11.27 9.98
CA LYS A 116 0.23 12.23 8.88
C LYS A 116 -0.85 11.91 7.86
N ALA A 117 -1.84 12.78 7.74
CA ALA A 117 -2.91 12.71 6.75
C ALA A 117 -2.59 13.60 5.54
N ASP A 118 -3.16 13.26 4.38
CA ASP A 118 -3.24 14.19 3.26
C ASP A 118 -4.07 15.42 3.69
N PRO A 119 -3.61 16.66 3.43
CA PRO A 119 -4.37 17.87 3.79
C PRO A 119 -5.76 17.96 3.15
N THR A 120 -6.01 17.21 2.08
CA THR A 120 -7.31 17.13 1.39
C THR A 120 -8.19 15.99 1.88
N ALA A 121 -7.68 15.13 2.78
CA ALA A 121 -8.43 14.00 3.33
C ALA A 121 -9.49 14.48 4.33
N ASP A 122 -10.62 13.77 4.35
CA ASP A 122 -11.71 14.04 5.31
C ASP A 122 -11.31 13.70 6.75
N CYS A 123 -10.45 12.71 6.93
CA CYS A 123 -9.95 12.27 8.23
C CYS A 123 -8.78 13.13 8.70
N GLN A 124 -8.79 13.52 9.97
CA GLN A 124 -7.75 14.32 10.57
C GLN A 124 -6.58 13.46 11.09
N ALA A 125 -5.44 14.11 11.36
CA ALA A 125 -4.35 13.50 12.11
C ALA A 125 -4.88 13.02 13.49
N ASP A 126 -4.20 12.04 14.10
CA ASP A 126 -4.57 11.33 15.32
C ASP A 126 -5.89 10.54 15.29
N TYR A 127 -6.53 10.47 14.13
CA TYR A 127 -7.69 9.60 13.94
C TYR A 127 -7.32 8.13 14.17
N ARG A 128 -8.14 7.45 14.97
CA ARG A 128 -7.93 6.05 15.34
C ARG A 128 -8.98 5.17 14.71
N PHE A 129 -8.56 4.00 14.25
CA PHE A 129 -9.49 3.00 13.72
C PHE A 129 -8.92 1.59 13.86
N THR A 130 -9.77 0.60 13.67
CA THR A 130 -9.44 -0.81 13.72
C THR A 130 -9.88 -1.50 12.44
N GLU A 131 -9.03 -2.37 11.92
CA GLU A 131 -9.37 -3.25 10.82
C GLU A 131 -9.36 -4.71 11.27
N HIS A 132 -10.27 -5.49 10.71
CA HIS A 132 -10.36 -6.94 10.90
C HIS A 132 -10.09 -7.65 9.59
N ARG A 133 -9.29 -8.71 9.64
CA ARG A 133 -8.98 -9.52 8.46
C ARG A 133 -10.22 -10.27 7.99
N VAL A 134 -10.46 -10.29 6.69
CA VAL A 134 -11.54 -11.05 6.04
C VAL A 134 -11.04 -11.99 4.95
N GLY A 135 -9.78 -11.89 4.55
CA GLY A 135 -9.14 -12.77 3.57
C GLY A 135 -7.62 -12.67 3.58
N ARG A 136 -6.94 -13.68 3.01
CA ARG A 136 -5.47 -13.78 2.86
C ARG A 136 -5.09 -13.91 1.39
#